data_d1107e6ad15a011068503258c46263db
#
_entry.id   d1107e6ad15a011068503258c46263db
#
_cell.length_a   1.000
_cell.length_b   1.000
_cell.length_c   1.000
_cell.angle_alpha   90.00
_cell.angle_beta   90.00
_cell.angle_gamma   90.00
#
_symmetry.space_group_name_H-M   'P 1'
#
loop_
_entity.id
_entity.type
_entity.pdbx_description
1 polymer ?
#
loop_
_entity_poly.entity_id
_entity_poly.type
_entity_poly.pdbx_seq_one_letter_code
_entity_poly.pdbx_strand_id
1 'polypeptide(L)'
;MKNLIAIVVVIAALVFGAFKYANLFVVLDENTNEKWSQVLNQYKRRADLVPNLVETVKGYAAHEQKVFEDVANARSKSMQVSIDASSLGDEAKVKEFMAAQGQLGSALGRLMAVSESYPELKANQNFLSLQSQLEGTENRISVARRDYIEAVKEYNVALRSFPGKFIASIFHPEMKPKQGIEVSSEDMKNPKVSFEK
;
A
#
# COMPACT_ATOMS: atom_id res chain seq x y z
N MET A 1 12.40 41.04 -39.76
CA MET A 1 12.06 41.33 -38.33
C MET A 1 10.83 40.54 -37.85
N LYS A 2 9.68 40.57 -38.55
CA LYS A 2 8.45 39.83 -38.13
C LYS A 2 8.67 38.31 -37.99
N ASN A 3 9.38 37.68 -38.93
CA ASN A 3 9.66 36.23 -38.88
C ASN A 3 10.61 35.84 -37.71
N LEU A 4 11.57 36.71 -37.38
CA LEU A 4 12.46 36.50 -36.22
C LEU A 4 11.70 36.58 -34.89
N ILE A 5 10.81 37.57 -34.75
CA ILE A 5 9.94 37.71 -33.61
C ILE A 5 9.04 36.49 -33.43
N ALA A 6 8.44 36.02 -34.53
CA ALA A 6 7.60 34.81 -34.51
C ALA A 6 8.39 33.57 -34.02
N ILE A 7 9.62 33.36 -34.53
CA ILE A 7 10.48 32.26 -34.10
C ILE A 7 10.80 32.36 -32.58
N VAL A 8 11.16 33.57 -32.11
CA VAL A 8 11.47 33.79 -30.68
C VAL A 8 10.25 33.48 -29.79
N VAL A 9 9.05 33.90 -30.20
CA VAL A 9 7.81 33.62 -29.46
C VAL A 9 7.52 32.12 -29.41
N VAL A 10 7.71 31.40 -30.51
CA VAL A 10 7.53 29.93 -30.55
C VAL A 10 8.53 29.24 -29.63
N ILE A 11 9.81 29.63 -29.69
CA ILE A 11 10.83 29.04 -28.80
C ILE A 11 10.49 29.32 -27.33
N ALA A 12 10.11 30.55 -27.00
CA ALA A 12 9.72 30.92 -25.63
C ALA A 12 8.51 30.08 -25.15
N ALA A 13 7.52 29.85 -25.99
CA ALA A 13 6.35 29.00 -25.68
C ALA A 13 6.75 27.54 -25.47
N LEU A 14 7.65 26.98 -26.28
CA LEU A 14 8.15 25.62 -26.12
C LEU A 14 8.95 25.46 -24.81
N VAL A 15 9.83 26.42 -24.51
CA VAL A 15 10.61 26.45 -23.26
C VAL A 15 9.68 26.52 -22.04
N PHE A 16 8.69 27.42 -22.09
CA PHE A 16 7.71 27.55 -21.01
C PHE A 16 6.89 26.26 -20.82
N GLY A 17 6.48 25.61 -21.91
CA GLY A 17 5.81 24.32 -21.90
C GLY A 17 6.68 23.22 -21.28
N ALA A 18 7.98 23.20 -21.61
CA ALA A 18 8.92 22.23 -21.04
C ALA A 18 9.08 22.40 -19.54
N PHE A 19 9.20 23.63 -19.03
CA PHE A 19 9.25 23.88 -17.58
C PHE A 19 7.97 23.49 -16.87
N LYS A 20 6.80 23.80 -17.43
CA LYS A 20 5.53 23.34 -16.86
C LYS A 20 5.45 21.81 -16.78
N TYR A 21 5.91 21.12 -17.81
CA TYR A 21 5.91 19.67 -17.83
C TYR A 21 6.94 19.05 -16.86
N ALA A 22 8.11 19.69 -16.71
CA ALA A 22 9.09 19.30 -15.71
C ALA A 22 8.53 19.41 -14.28
N ASN A 23 7.83 20.51 -13.96
CA ASN A 23 7.17 20.66 -12.65
C ASN A 23 6.03 19.65 -12.43
N LEU A 24 5.36 19.19 -13.48
CA LEU A 24 4.34 18.14 -13.36
C LEU A 24 4.91 16.85 -12.81
N PHE A 25 6.14 16.46 -13.16
CA PHE A 25 6.77 15.26 -12.61
C PHE A 25 6.95 15.36 -11.10
N VAL A 26 7.37 16.51 -10.61
CA VAL A 26 7.52 16.75 -9.16
C VAL A 26 6.18 16.60 -8.46
N VAL A 27 5.11 17.18 -9.01
CA VAL A 27 3.76 17.07 -8.44
C VAL A 27 3.27 15.61 -8.41
N LEU A 28 3.49 14.85 -9.48
CA LEU A 28 3.08 13.44 -9.55
C LEU A 28 3.94 12.56 -8.64
N ASP A 29 5.23 12.87 -8.51
CA ASP A 29 6.13 12.16 -7.57
C ASP A 29 5.67 12.35 -6.14
N GLU A 30 5.43 13.59 -5.72
CA GLU A 30 4.93 13.93 -4.39
C GLU A 30 3.55 13.32 -4.11
N ASN A 31 2.64 13.33 -5.09
CA ASN A 31 1.35 12.65 -4.96
C ASN A 31 1.53 11.14 -4.71
N THR A 32 2.46 10.50 -5.44
CA THR A 32 2.76 9.08 -5.23
C THR A 32 3.30 8.82 -3.82
N ASN A 33 4.20 9.68 -3.33
CA ASN A 33 4.77 9.59 -1.99
C ASN A 33 3.71 9.79 -0.89
N GLU A 34 2.78 10.73 -1.10
CA GLU A 34 1.64 10.95 -0.21
C GLU A 34 0.75 9.70 -0.13
N LYS A 35 0.36 9.13 -1.29
CA LYS A 35 -0.47 7.91 -1.32
C LYS A 35 0.24 6.73 -0.67
N TRP A 36 1.55 6.59 -0.88
CA TRP A 36 2.35 5.58 -0.18
C TRP A 36 2.32 5.76 1.34
N SER A 37 2.48 6.98 1.81
CA SER A 37 2.40 7.29 3.24
C SER A 37 1.05 6.92 3.84
N GLN A 38 -0.05 7.10 3.10
CA GLN A 38 -1.38 6.65 3.51
C GLN A 38 -1.46 5.14 3.64
N VAL A 39 -0.86 4.38 2.69
CA VAL A 39 -0.75 2.91 2.78
C VAL A 39 -0.02 2.50 4.06
N LEU A 40 1.16 3.08 4.32
CA LEU A 40 1.95 2.78 5.52
C LEU A 40 1.19 3.08 6.81
N ASN A 41 0.46 4.19 6.87
CA ASN A 41 -0.35 4.55 8.03
C ASN A 41 -1.44 3.51 8.33
N GLN A 42 -2.09 2.95 7.30
CA GLN A 42 -3.09 1.90 7.51
C GLN A 42 -2.46 0.58 7.96
N TYR A 43 -1.30 0.19 7.41
CA TYR A 43 -0.57 -0.98 7.88
C TYR A 43 -0.09 -0.84 9.33
N LYS A 44 0.41 0.35 9.71
CA LYS A 44 0.75 0.65 11.09
C LYS A 44 -0.46 0.52 12.02
N ARG A 45 -1.59 1.12 11.63
CA ARG A 45 -2.84 1.00 12.39
C ARG A 45 -3.25 -0.46 12.61
N ARG A 46 -3.14 -1.31 11.58
CA ARG A 46 -3.37 -2.75 11.71
C ARG A 46 -2.44 -3.38 12.74
N ALA A 47 -1.14 -3.12 12.65
CA ALA A 47 -0.15 -3.65 13.59
C ALA A 47 -0.37 -3.18 15.03
N ASP A 48 -0.91 -1.97 15.23
CA ASP A 48 -1.21 -1.39 16.54
C ASP A 48 -2.45 -2.02 17.21
N LEU A 49 -3.37 -2.59 16.43
CA LEU A 49 -4.54 -3.33 16.96
C LEU A 49 -4.16 -4.72 17.47
N VAL A 50 -3.07 -5.32 16.98
CA VAL A 50 -2.68 -6.71 17.24
C VAL A 50 -2.51 -7.01 18.73
N PRO A 51 -1.78 -6.21 19.54
CA PRO A 51 -1.59 -6.54 20.96
C PRO A 51 -2.91 -6.64 21.73
N ASN A 52 -3.82 -5.70 21.51
CA ASN A 52 -5.11 -5.68 22.19
C ASN A 52 -5.97 -6.88 21.78
N LEU A 53 -5.93 -7.25 20.50
CA LEU A 53 -6.64 -8.42 19.99
C LEU A 53 -6.09 -9.72 20.62
N VAL A 54 -4.76 -9.88 20.64
CA VAL A 54 -4.09 -11.05 21.25
C VAL A 54 -4.43 -11.16 22.74
N GLU A 55 -4.34 -10.07 23.51
CA GLU A 55 -4.66 -10.09 24.96
C GLU A 55 -6.14 -10.41 25.21
N THR A 56 -7.04 -9.91 24.37
CA THR A 56 -8.46 -10.24 24.48
C THR A 56 -8.72 -11.72 24.22
N VAL A 57 -8.10 -12.30 23.18
CA VAL A 57 -8.26 -13.73 22.83
C VAL A 57 -7.62 -14.62 23.89
N LYS A 58 -6.45 -14.28 24.43
CA LYS A 58 -5.76 -15.02 25.49
C LYS A 58 -6.62 -15.19 26.75
N GLY A 59 -7.44 -14.21 27.08
CA GLY A 59 -8.35 -14.27 28.24
C GLY A 59 -9.37 -15.43 28.15
N TYR A 60 -9.65 -15.96 26.97
CA TYR A 60 -10.63 -17.01 26.70
C TYR A 60 -10.02 -18.30 26.14
N ALA A 61 -8.91 -18.20 25.43
CA ALA A 61 -8.29 -19.28 24.66
C ALA A 61 -6.81 -19.47 25.02
N ALA A 62 -6.48 -19.52 26.31
CA ALA A 62 -5.10 -19.54 26.82
C ALA A 62 -4.24 -20.70 26.28
N HIS A 63 -4.86 -21.77 25.76
CA HIS A 63 -4.16 -22.95 25.22
C HIS A 63 -3.66 -22.77 23.78
N GLU A 64 -4.04 -21.68 23.07
CA GLU A 64 -3.69 -21.38 21.68
C GLU A 64 -2.32 -20.69 21.54
N GLN A 65 -1.32 -21.11 22.32
CA GLN A 65 0.00 -20.45 22.41
C GLN A 65 0.67 -20.30 21.06
N LYS A 66 0.61 -21.34 20.20
CA LYS A 66 1.22 -21.29 18.87
C LYS A 66 0.62 -20.19 17.98
N VAL A 67 -0.69 -19.96 18.05
CA VAL A 67 -1.34 -18.89 17.30
C VAL A 67 -0.87 -17.53 17.78
N PHE A 68 -0.72 -17.33 19.08
CA PHE A 68 -0.21 -16.07 19.63
C PHE A 68 1.24 -15.81 19.24
N GLU A 69 2.10 -16.84 19.29
CA GLU A 69 3.49 -16.74 18.84
C GLU A 69 3.58 -16.40 17.35
N ASP A 70 2.80 -17.08 16.50
CA ASP A 70 2.74 -16.82 15.07
C ASP A 70 2.33 -15.36 14.77
N VAL A 71 1.33 -14.84 15.49
CA VAL A 71 0.87 -13.44 15.34
C VAL A 71 1.94 -12.47 15.82
N ALA A 72 2.57 -12.72 16.96
CA ALA A 72 3.63 -11.86 17.49
C ALA A 72 4.84 -11.79 16.56
N ASN A 73 5.25 -12.94 16.01
CA ASN A 73 6.36 -13.04 15.06
C ASN A 73 6.02 -12.34 13.73
N ALA A 74 4.82 -12.55 13.19
CA ALA A 74 4.38 -11.92 11.97
C ALA A 74 4.26 -10.38 12.13
N ARG A 75 3.76 -9.91 13.29
CA ARG A 75 3.73 -8.49 13.61
C ARG A 75 5.13 -7.89 13.68
N SER A 76 6.05 -8.53 14.41
CA SER A 76 7.44 -8.09 14.52
C SER A 76 8.07 -7.94 13.13
N LYS A 77 7.92 -8.97 12.28
CA LYS A 77 8.45 -8.95 10.92
C LYS A 77 7.82 -7.86 10.06
N SER A 78 6.51 -7.66 10.15
CA SER A 78 5.80 -6.63 9.38
C SER A 78 6.20 -5.21 9.75
N MET A 79 6.69 -4.99 10.97
CA MET A 79 7.20 -3.70 11.44
C MET A 79 8.69 -3.49 11.16
N GLN A 80 9.48 -4.57 11.05
CA GLN A 80 10.90 -4.51 10.73
C GLN A 80 11.13 -4.23 9.25
N VAL A 81 10.32 -4.82 8.38
CA VAL A 81 10.40 -4.59 6.93
C VAL A 81 9.71 -3.26 6.62
N SER A 82 10.51 -2.19 6.56
CA SER A 82 10.03 -0.87 6.16
C SER A 82 10.51 -0.53 4.76
N ILE A 83 9.72 0.21 4.03
CA ILE A 83 10.06 0.73 2.71
C ILE A 83 9.72 2.22 2.67
N ASP A 84 10.72 3.03 2.36
CA ASP A 84 10.56 4.47 2.17
C ASP A 84 10.19 4.81 0.72
N ALA A 85 9.78 6.06 0.50
CA ALA A 85 9.38 6.55 -0.81
C ALA A 85 10.49 6.45 -1.86
N SER A 86 11.76 6.57 -1.46
CA SER A 86 12.92 6.48 -2.36
C SER A 86 13.17 5.07 -2.87
N SER A 87 12.72 4.08 -2.12
CA SER A 87 12.87 2.65 -2.43
C SER A 87 11.71 2.06 -3.24
N LEU A 88 10.69 2.85 -3.60
CA LEU A 88 9.52 2.41 -4.36
C LEU A 88 9.83 1.96 -5.80
N GLY A 89 11.01 2.27 -6.32
CA GLY A 89 11.51 1.75 -7.59
C GLY A 89 12.14 0.34 -7.49
N ASP A 90 12.38 -0.17 -6.28
CA ASP A 90 13.00 -1.46 -6.03
C ASP A 90 11.93 -2.55 -5.86
N GLU A 91 11.76 -3.37 -6.90
CA GLU A 91 10.76 -4.45 -6.92
C GLU A 91 10.97 -5.47 -5.79
N ALA A 92 12.23 -5.80 -5.46
CA ALA A 92 12.55 -6.78 -4.44
C ALA A 92 12.11 -6.29 -3.05
N LYS A 93 12.37 -5.03 -2.72
CA LYS A 93 11.94 -4.42 -1.46
C LYS A 93 10.43 -4.31 -1.35
N VAL A 94 9.76 -3.89 -2.42
CA VAL A 94 8.29 -3.81 -2.45
C VAL A 94 7.69 -5.20 -2.24
N LYS A 95 8.21 -6.24 -2.90
CA LYS A 95 7.76 -7.61 -2.76
C LYS A 95 8.00 -8.16 -1.35
N GLU A 96 9.15 -7.89 -0.75
CA GLU A 96 9.47 -8.30 0.63
C GLU A 96 8.51 -7.65 1.63
N PHE A 97 8.28 -6.34 1.50
CA PHE A 97 7.31 -5.61 2.32
C PHE A 97 5.91 -6.22 2.21
N MET A 98 5.43 -6.44 0.99
CA MET A 98 4.11 -7.01 0.76
C MET A 98 3.97 -8.43 1.31
N ALA A 99 5.03 -9.26 1.20
CA ALA A 99 5.07 -10.59 1.78
C ALA A 99 4.98 -10.55 3.32
N ALA A 100 5.71 -9.64 3.97
CA ALA A 100 5.63 -9.46 5.42
C ALA A 100 4.23 -9.01 5.88
N GLN A 101 3.61 -8.09 5.15
CA GLN A 101 2.24 -7.65 5.42
C GLN A 101 1.21 -8.76 5.20
N GLY A 102 1.39 -9.59 4.17
CA GLY A 102 0.56 -10.77 3.91
C GLY A 102 0.67 -11.84 4.99
N GLN A 103 1.89 -12.08 5.53
CA GLN A 103 2.09 -12.99 6.66
C GLN A 103 1.33 -12.55 7.90
N LEU A 104 1.34 -11.24 8.22
CA LEU A 104 0.55 -10.72 9.33
C LEU A 104 -0.96 -10.88 9.09
N GLY A 105 -1.45 -10.59 7.88
CA GLY A 105 -2.85 -10.81 7.51
C GLY A 105 -3.29 -12.27 7.71
N SER A 106 -2.48 -13.23 7.25
CA SER A 106 -2.74 -14.67 7.42
C SER A 106 -2.73 -15.10 8.89
N ALA A 107 -1.80 -14.57 9.69
CA ALA A 107 -1.74 -14.87 11.12
C ALA A 107 -2.95 -14.32 11.87
N LEU A 108 -3.39 -13.10 11.53
CA LEU A 108 -4.62 -12.51 12.08
C LEU A 108 -5.87 -13.29 11.68
N GLY A 109 -5.94 -13.79 10.45
CA GLY A 109 -7.02 -14.67 10.01
C GLY A 109 -7.12 -15.93 10.87
N ARG A 110 -5.98 -16.58 11.19
CA ARG A 110 -5.95 -17.74 12.10
C ARG A 110 -6.37 -17.36 13.53
N LEU A 111 -5.93 -16.22 14.04
CA LEU A 111 -6.35 -15.72 15.35
C LEU A 111 -7.86 -15.47 15.42
N MET A 112 -8.44 -14.91 14.37
CA MET A 112 -9.90 -14.71 14.29
C MET A 112 -10.65 -16.05 14.24
N ALA A 113 -10.11 -17.05 13.54
CA ALA A 113 -10.72 -18.39 13.48
C ALA A 113 -10.76 -19.09 14.85
N VAL A 114 -9.88 -18.78 15.79
CA VAL A 114 -9.93 -19.29 17.18
C VAL A 114 -11.26 -18.92 17.83
N SER A 115 -11.80 -17.72 17.58
CA SER A 115 -13.05 -17.28 18.20
C SER A 115 -14.25 -18.16 17.88
N GLU A 116 -14.22 -18.88 16.74
CA GLU A 116 -15.28 -19.79 16.36
C GLU A 116 -15.41 -21.01 17.31
N SER A 117 -14.28 -21.40 17.95
CA SER A 117 -14.22 -22.49 18.93
C SER A 117 -14.54 -22.05 20.37
N TYR A 118 -14.63 -20.72 20.60
CA TYR A 118 -14.84 -20.14 21.93
C TYR A 118 -16.05 -19.19 21.95
N PRO A 119 -17.28 -19.68 22.17
CA PRO A 119 -18.51 -18.88 22.08
C PRO A 119 -18.53 -17.66 23.00
N GLU A 120 -17.92 -17.75 24.19
CA GLU A 120 -17.84 -16.64 25.11
C GLU A 120 -16.95 -15.50 24.59
N LEU A 121 -15.84 -15.84 23.93
CA LEU A 121 -14.99 -14.86 23.24
C LEU A 121 -15.77 -14.21 22.09
N LYS A 122 -16.46 -14.99 21.28
CA LYS A 122 -17.26 -14.51 20.15
C LYS A 122 -18.35 -13.51 20.59
N ALA A 123 -18.90 -13.67 21.79
CA ALA A 123 -19.90 -12.78 22.37
C ALA A 123 -19.28 -11.58 23.12
N ASN A 124 -17.96 -11.52 23.32
CA ASN A 124 -17.30 -10.47 24.07
C ASN A 124 -17.32 -9.15 23.31
N GLN A 125 -17.82 -8.07 23.95
CA GLN A 125 -17.97 -6.76 23.34
C GLN A 125 -16.63 -6.12 22.90
N ASN A 126 -15.56 -6.32 23.68
CA ASN A 126 -14.24 -5.80 23.32
C ASN A 126 -13.68 -6.53 22.08
N PHE A 127 -13.89 -7.87 22.01
CA PHE A 127 -13.50 -8.64 20.85
C PHE A 127 -14.25 -8.19 19.60
N LEU A 128 -15.57 -8.05 19.65
CA LEU A 128 -16.40 -7.57 18.56
C LEU A 128 -16.00 -6.16 18.08
N SER A 129 -15.69 -5.28 19.03
CA SER A 129 -15.19 -3.93 18.70
C SER A 129 -13.83 -3.98 17.99
N LEU A 130 -12.89 -4.79 18.47
CA LEU A 130 -11.56 -4.95 17.85
C LEU A 130 -11.66 -5.61 16.47
N GLN A 131 -12.54 -6.61 16.32
CA GLN A 131 -12.83 -7.23 15.03
C GLN A 131 -13.33 -6.20 14.02
N SER A 132 -14.34 -5.40 14.40
CA SER A 132 -14.89 -4.34 13.54
C SER A 132 -13.81 -3.29 13.17
N GLN A 133 -12.93 -2.92 14.10
CA GLN A 133 -11.83 -2.00 13.83
C GLN A 133 -10.81 -2.62 12.87
N LEU A 134 -10.51 -3.91 12.99
CA LEU A 134 -9.60 -4.62 12.10
C LEU A 134 -10.19 -4.70 10.69
N GLU A 135 -11.45 -5.13 10.54
CA GLU A 135 -12.16 -5.18 9.26
C GLU A 135 -12.23 -3.80 8.59
N GLY A 136 -12.55 -2.76 9.36
CA GLY A 136 -12.52 -1.38 8.86
C GLY A 136 -11.12 -0.91 8.45
N THR A 137 -10.06 -1.43 9.09
CA THR A 137 -8.67 -1.13 8.72
C THR A 137 -8.27 -1.87 7.44
N GLU A 138 -8.65 -3.15 7.28
CA GLU A 138 -8.41 -3.88 6.02
C GLU A 138 -9.09 -3.22 4.83
N ASN A 139 -10.32 -2.74 4.99
CA ASN A 139 -11.01 -1.98 3.95
C ASN A 139 -10.24 -0.69 3.59
N ARG A 140 -9.72 0.05 4.59
CA ARG A 140 -8.90 1.25 4.34
C ARG A 140 -7.56 0.91 3.69
N ILE A 141 -6.93 -0.21 4.05
CA ILE A 141 -5.73 -0.70 3.37
C ILE A 141 -6.04 -0.94 1.88
N SER A 142 -7.14 -1.60 1.57
CA SER A 142 -7.53 -1.89 0.19
C SER A 142 -7.77 -0.61 -0.62
N VAL A 143 -8.42 0.40 -0.03
CA VAL A 143 -8.63 1.71 -0.66
C VAL A 143 -7.30 2.43 -0.86
N ALA A 144 -6.46 2.54 0.18
CA ALA A 144 -5.18 3.23 0.09
C ALA A 144 -4.24 2.57 -0.95
N ARG A 145 -4.23 1.23 -1.03
CA ARG A 145 -3.48 0.50 -2.07
C ARG A 145 -3.95 0.85 -3.47
N ARG A 146 -5.26 0.88 -3.70
CA ARG A 146 -5.83 1.26 -5.00
C ARG A 146 -5.42 2.68 -5.39
N ASP A 147 -5.55 3.63 -4.45
CA ASP A 147 -5.21 5.03 -4.69
C ASP A 147 -3.70 5.20 -4.99
N TYR A 148 -2.84 4.43 -4.31
CA TYR A 148 -1.40 4.37 -4.61
C TYR A 148 -1.12 3.81 -6.00
N ILE A 149 -1.76 2.70 -6.40
CA ILE A 149 -1.60 2.09 -7.74
C ILE A 149 -1.99 3.10 -8.83
N GLU A 150 -3.06 3.85 -8.63
CA GLU A 150 -3.50 4.89 -9.56
C GLU A 150 -2.48 6.01 -9.67
N ALA A 151 -1.97 6.53 -8.55
CA ALA A 151 -0.94 7.56 -8.53
C ALA A 151 0.37 7.08 -9.21
N VAL A 152 0.81 5.84 -8.95
CA VAL A 152 1.97 5.23 -9.63
C VAL A 152 1.75 5.13 -11.14
N LYS A 153 0.55 4.73 -11.56
CA LYS A 153 0.20 4.66 -13.00
C LYS A 153 0.32 6.03 -13.65
N GLU A 154 -0.27 7.06 -13.05
CA GLU A 154 -0.22 8.43 -13.57
C GLU A 154 1.23 8.94 -13.68
N TYR A 155 2.02 8.78 -12.62
CA TYR A 155 3.43 9.13 -12.60
C TYR A 155 4.22 8.40 -13.68
N ASN A 156 4.10 7.08 -13.75
CA ASN A 156 4.82 6.26 -14.73
C ASN A 156 4.41 6.57 -16.17
N VAL A 157 3.14 6.85 -16.43
CA VAL A 157 2.65 7.26 -17.77
C VAL A 157 3.25 8.60 -18.14
N ALA A 158 3.21 9.60 -17.25
CA ALA A 158 3.79 10.92 -17.53
C ALA A 158 5.30 10.80 -17.82
N LEU A 159 6.03 9.99 -17.04
CA LEU A 159 7.47 9.82 -17.17
C LEU A 159 7.88 9.08 -18.45
N ARG A 160 7.05 8.15 -18.96
CA ARG A 160 7.40 7.25 -20.07
C ARG A 160 6.81 7.65 -21.42
N SER A 161 5.75 8.47 -21.44
CA SER A 161 5.12 8.95 -22.66
C SER A 161 5.87 10.16 -23.27
N PHE A 162 5.65 10.43 -24.57
CA PHE A 162 6.13 11.65 -25.21
C PHE A 162 5.17 12.83 -24.88
N PRO A 163 5.67 14.03 -24.60
CA PRO A 163 7.07 14.47 -24.57
C PRO A 163 7.79 14.20 -23.24
N GLY A 164 7.11 13.63 -22.26
CA GLY A 164 7.58 13.46 -20.89
C GLY A 164 8.92 12.76 -20.77
N LYS A 165 9.10 11.63 -21.49
CA LYS A 165 10.36 10.88 -21.48
C LYS A 165 11.56 11.76 -21.85
N PHE A 166 11.41 12.64 -22.85
CA PHE A 166 12.47 13.54 -23.29
C PHE A 166 12.74 14.63 -22.27
N ILE A 167 11.67 15.26 -21.73
CA ILE A 167 11.77 16.32 -20.72
C ILE A 167 12.37 15.78 -19.42
N ALA A 168 11.92 14.60 -18.97
CA ALA A 168 12.45 13.96 -17.76
C ALA A 168 13.95 13.66 -17.89
N SER A 169 14.42 13.17 -19.03
CA SER A 169 15.85 12.87 -19.24
C SER A 169 16.75 14.13 -19.13
N ILE A 170 16.22 15.33 -19.38
CA ILE A 170 16.95 16.57 -19.31
C ILE A 170 16.87 17.23 -17.91
N PHE A 171 15.66 17.29 -17.35
CA PHE A 171 15.39 18.06 -16.12
C PHE A 171 15.40 17.19 -14.85
N HIS A 172 15.10 15.90 -14.96
CA HIS A 172 14.96 14.96 -13.84
C HIS A 172 15.55 13.58 -14.17
N PRO A 173 16.85 13.49 -14.51
CA PRO A 173 17.48 12.22 -14.91
C PRO A 173 17.48 11.17 -13.79
N GLU A 174 17.31 11.59 -12.53
CA GLU A 174 17.21 10.75 -11.35
C GLU A 174 15.85 10.05 -11.19
N MET A 175 14.79 10.59 -11.80
CA MET A 175 13.45 10.04 -11.67
C MET A 175 13.31 8.72 -12.46
N LYS A 176 12.88 7.68 -11.75
CA LYS A 176 12.68 6.33 -12.30
C LYS A 176 11.22 5.91 -12.12
N PRO A 177 10.72 5.01 -12.97
CA PRO A 177 9.42 4.41 -12.77
C PRO A 177 9.32 3.76 -11.39
N LYS A 178 8.18 3.93 -10.72
CA LYS A 178 7.87 3.30 -9.43
C LYS A 178 7.11 1.99 -9.64
N GLN A 179 7.24 1.07 -8.69
CA GLN A 179 6.56 -0.22 -8.73
C GLN A 179 5.13 -0.06 -8.20
N GLY A 180 4.18 -0.64 -8.93
CA GLY A 180 2.84 -0.85 -8.40
C GLY A 180 2.84 -1.98 -7.37
N ILE A 181 1.89 -1.93 -6.45
CA ILE A 181 1.62 -3.06 -5.56
C ILE A 181 0.75 -4.05 -6.35
N GLU A 182 1.29 -5.24 -6.62
CA GLU A 182 0.47 -6.29 -7.24
C GLU A 182 -0.63 -6.73 -6.26
N VAL A 183 -1.85 -6.81 -6.77
CA VAL A 183 -2.94 -7.49 -6.07
C VAL A 183 -2.59 -8.99 -6.10
N SER A 184 -2.44 -9.61 -4.94
CA SER A 184 -2.15 -11.04 -4.88
C SER A 184 -3.18 -11.81 -5.71
N SER A 185 -2.74 -12.81 -6.48
CA SER A 185 -3.63 -13.69 -7.22
C SER A 185 -4.58 -14.49 -6.30
N GLU A 186 -4.30 -14.51 -4.99
CA GLU A 186 -5.17 -15.07 -3.97
C GLU A 186 -6.34 -14.14 -3.63
N ASP A 187 -6.12 -12.82 -3.61
CA ASP A 187 -7.18 -11.80 -3.43
C ASP A 187 -8.14 -11.75 -4.64
N MET A 188 -7.73 -12.27 -5.79
CA MET A 188 -8.56 -12.34 -7.01
C MET A 188 -9.37 -13.62 -7.13
N LYS A 189 -9.16 -14.62 -6.26
CA LYS A 189 -10.00 -15.82 -6.26
C LYS A 189 -11.32 -15.50 -5.57
N ASN A 190 -12.37 -15.33 -6.37
CA ASN A 190 -13.73 -15.32 -5.84
C ASN A 190 -13.93 -16.57 -4.96
N PRO A 191 -14.40 -16.42 -3.70
CA PRO A 191 -14.72 -17.58 -2.88
C PRO A 191 -15.75 -18.42 -3.64
N LYS A 192 -15.37 -19.67 -3.96
CA LYS A 192 -16.33 -20.63 -4.51
C LYS A 192 -17.28 -20.98 -3.38
N VAL A 193 -18.47 -20.42 -3.42
CA VAL A 193 -19.58 -20.86 -2.56
C VAL A 193 -20.03 -22.22 -3.12
N SER A 194 -19.63 -23.31 -2.49
CA SER A 194 -20.20 -24.62 -2.77
C SER A 194 -21.36 -24.84 -1.79
N PHE A 195 -22.57 -24.87 -2.30
CA PHE A 195 -23.72 -25.39 -1.58
C PHE A 195 -23.71 -26.92 -1.79
N GLU A 196 -22.90 -27.64 -1.01
CA GLU A 196 -23.12 -29.06 -0.89
C GLU A 196 -24.34 -29.28 0.02
N LYS A 197 -25.34 -30.01 -0.53
CA LYS A 197 -26.52 -30.52 0.19
C LYS A 197 -26.17 -31.75 0.99
#